data_214fea7004a9bd23a51973c3fa94d47a
#
_entry.id   214fea7004a9bd23a51973c3fa94d47a
#
_cell.length_a   1.000
_cell.length_b   1.000
_cell.length_c   1.000
_cell.angle_alpha   90.00
_cell.angle_beta   90.00
_cell.angle_gamma   90.00
#
_symmetry.space_group_name_H-M   'P 1'
#
loop_
_entity.id
_entity.type
_entity.pdbx_description
1 polymer ?
#
loop_
_entity_poly.entity_id
_entity_poly.type
_entity_poly.pdbx_seq_one_letter_code
_entity_poly.pdbx_strand_id
1 'polypeptide(L)'
;MIKTFMFIEGGDNPFALSGQEASDQIRSILPDIAGYIQTKALGESPFSGCAELYFRSPEAADLVSLAELATLLLESAKIAASVSGMHRIVMRVPTFFSSEKIKGVYPFFRKPGMLVGDFQDHWWHTHGPIAALTEDALAYYQTHPMVSTYGSSAPDFDGVTEIYWPDMESSEAAVASRQMTEDQASDAQTFVDLDRLTLFFGLEEIIIAP
;
A
#
# COMPACT_ATOMS: atom_id res chain seq x y z
N MET A 1 10.80 8.65 -2.62
CA MET A 1 9.47 9.29 -2.52
C MET A 1 8.80 8.78 -1.27
N ILE A 2 8.07 9.62 -0.54
CA ILE A 2 7.26 9.19 0.60
C ILE A 2 5.86 8.86 0.09
N LYS A 3 5.29 7.78 0.59
CA LYS A 3 3.93 7.34 0.29
C LYS A 3 3.15 7.23 1.60
N THR A 4 1.97 7.83 1.63
CA THR A 4 1.03 7.70 2.74
C THR A 4 -0.18 6.91 2.27
N PHE A 5 -0.45 5.80 2.95
CA PHE A 5 -1.71 5.08 2.82
C PHE A 5 -2.72 5.58 3.85
N MET A 6 -3.96 5.74 3.41
CA MET A 6 -5.13 5.88 4.25
C MET A 6 -6.03 4.67 3.97
N PHE A 7 -6.05 3.71 4.87
CA PHE A 7 -6.94 2.54 4.79
C PHE A 7 -8.34 2.94 5.21
N ILE A 8 -9.33 2.59 4.41
CA ILE A 8 -10.68 3.11 4.52
C ILE A 8 -11.64 1.98 4.85
N GLU A 9 -12.53 2.23 5.82
CA GLU A 9 -13.57 1.32 6.27
C GLU A 9 -14.94 1.95 6.09
N GLY A 10 -15.90 1.18 5.58
CA GLY A 10 -17.30 1.59 5.38
C GLY A 10 -17.63 2.03 3.95
N GLY A 11 -18.86 1.74 3.53
CA GLY A 11 -19.41 2.08 2.22
C GLY A 11 -18.94 1.19 1.06
N ASP A 12 -19.82 0.95 0.10
CA ASP A 12 -19.47 0.22 -1.13
C ASP A 12 -18.63 1.06 -2.10
N ASN A 13 -18.76 2.38 -2.00
CA ASN A 13 -17.92 3.34 -2.70
C ASN A 13 -17.35 4.33 -1.68
N PRO A 14 -16.11 4.09 -1.18
CA PRO A 14 -15.57 4.89 -0.09
C PRO A 14 -15.19 6.31 -0.50
N PHE A 15 -15.01 6.57 -1.80
CA PHE A 15 -14.55 7.87 -2.31
C PHE A 15 -15.70 8.75 -2.77
N ALA A 16 -15.75 9.98 -2.29
CA ALA A 16 -16.74 10.98 -2.69
C ALA A 16 -16.49 11.54 -4.09
N LEU A 17 -15.24 11.61 -4.51
CA LEU A 17 -14.77 12.23 -5.74
C LEU A 17 -13.90 11.28 -6.56
N SER A 18 -13.91 11.43 -7.88
CA SER A 18 -13.08 10.68 -8.82
C SER A 18 -12.55 11.59 -9.94
N GLY A 19 -11.64 11.08 -10.75
CA GLY A 19 -11.14 11.77 -11.95
C GLY A 19 -10.63 13.18 -11.70
N GLN A 20 -11.01 14.11 -12.58
CA GLN A 20 -10.53 15.48 -12.55
C GLN A 20 -11.00 16.25 -11.31
N GLU A 21 -12.22 15.99 -10.83
CA GLU A 21 -12.77 16.66 -9.64
C GLU A 21 -11.94 16.31 -8.40
N ALA A 22 -11.59 15.03 -8.22
CA ALA A 22 -10.69 14.57 -7.15
C ALA A 22 -9.30 15.21 -7.28
N SER A 23 -8.77 15.32 -8.51
CA SER A 23 -7.48 15.96 -8.79
C SER A 23 -7.48 17.43 -8.39
N ASP A 24 -8.52 18.18 -8.79
CA ASP A 24 -8.62 19.61 -8.49
C ASP A 24 -8.76 19.84 -6.98
N GLN A 25 -9.59 19.04 -6.34
CA GLN A 25 -9.82 19.14 -4.90
C GLN A 25 -8.57 18.84 -4.08
N ILE A 26 -7.87 17.74 -4.39
CA ILE A 26 -6.66 17.37 -3.65
C ILE A 26 -5.55 18.40 -3.84
N ARG A 27 -5.38 18.95 -5.06
CA ARG A 27 -4.40 20.00 -5.34
C ARG A 27 -4.72 21.33 -4.68
N SER A 28 -5.98 21.62 -4.40
CA SER A 28 -6.38 22.84 -3.68
C SER A 28 -5.89 22.81 -2.21
N ILE A 29 -5.74 21.62 -1.63
CA ILE A 29 -5.30 21.43 -0.23
C ILE A 29 -3.81 21.10 -0.16
N LEU A 30 -3.34 20.29 -1.11
CA LEU A 30 -1.97 19.81 -1.21
C LEU A 30 -1.39 20.19 -2.58
N PRO A 31 -1.05 21.48 -2.79
CA PRO A 31 -0.61 21.96 -4.11
C PRO A 31 0.68 21.28 -4.61
N ASP A 32 1.53 20.83 -3.69
CA ASP A 32 2.80 20.18 -3.99
C ASP A 32 2.73 18.64 -3.97
N ILE A 33 1.51 18.05 -3.95
CA ILE A 33 1.34 16.61 -3.99
C ILE A 33 1.97 16.03 -5.27
N ALA A 34 2.76 14.97 -5.10
CA ALA A 34 3.46 14.32 -6.21
C ALA A 34 2.61 13.27 -6.93
N GLY A 35 1.64 12.67 -6.24
CA GLY A 35 0.72 11.69 -6.81
C GLY A 35 -0.44 11.39 -5.88
N TYR A 36 -1.57 10.97 -6.46
CA TYR A 36 -2.74 10.52 -5.73
C TYR A 36 -3.43 9.38 -6.47
N ILE A 37 -3.63 8.28 -5.77
CA ILE A 37 -4.27 7.07 -6.29
C ILE A 37 -5.38 6.66 -5.33
N GLN A 38 -6.52 6.29 -5.87
CA GLN A 38 -7.62 5.65 -5.15
C GLN A 38 -7.65 4.17 -5.51
N THR A 39 -7.65 3.30 -4.51
CA THR A 39 -7.80 1.86 -4.71
C THR A 39 -9.08 1.40 -4.03
N LYS A 40 -10.04 0.90 -4.81
CA LYS A 40 -11.29 0.33 -4.32
C LYS A 40 -11.13 -1.17 -4.15
N ALA A 41 -11.48 -1.69 -2.98
CA ALA A 41 -11.41 -3.13 -2.71
C ALA A 41 -12.42 -3.92 -3.56
N LEU A 42 -12.02 -5.14 -3.92
CA LEU A 42 -12.84 -6.13 -4.60
C LEU A 42 -13.31 -7.19 -3.60
N GLY A 43 -14.61 -7.50 -3.62
CA GLY A 43 -15.20 -8.53 -2.75
C GLY A 43 -15.21 -8.15 -1.26
N GLU A 44 -15.36 -9.15 -0.39
CA GLU A 44 -15.31 -8.97 1.05
C GLU A 44 -13.86 -8.70 1.51
N SER A 45 -13.69 -7.64 2.28
CA SER A 45 -12.38 -7.17 2.70
C SER A 45 -12.48 -6.43 4.04
N PRO A 46 -11.42 -6.44 4.87
CA PRO A 46 -11.36 -5.63 6.08
C PRO A 46 -11.38 -4.13 5.81
N PHE A 47 -11.03 -3.72 4.58
CA PHE A 47 -11.06 -2.32 4.13
C PHE A 47 -11.89 -2.19 2.86
N SER A 48 -12.65 -1.11 2.74
CA SER A 48 -13.37 -0.77 1.50
C SER A 48 -12.43 -0.30 0.39
N GLY A 49 -11.19 0.05 0.77
CA GLY A 49 -10.13 0.48 -0.13
C GLY A 49 -9.04 1.25 0.59
N CYS A 50 -8.18 1.90 -0.17
CA CYS A 50 -7.19 2.83 0.37
C CYS A 50 -6.95 4.02 -0.57
N ALA A 51 -6.67 5.18 0.02
CA ALA A 51 -6.12 6.33 -0.66
C ALA A 51 -4.60 6.34 -0.51
N GLU A 52 -3.88 6.66 -1.57
CA GLU A 52 -2.43 6.65 -1.65
C GLU A 52 -1.94 8.03 -2.09
N LEU A 53 -1.25 8.71 -1.19
CA LEU A 53 -0.70 10.04 -1.41
C LEU A 53 0.81 9.97 -1.53
N TYR A 54 1.36 10.59 -2.55
CA TYR A 54 2.80 10.60 -2.81
C TYR A 54 3.37 11.99 -2.58
N PHE A 55 4.49 12.04 -1.84
CA PHE A 55 5.19 13.27 -1.48
C PHE A 55 6.66 13.18 -1.85
N ARG A 56 7.26 14.33 -2.16
CA ARG A 56 8.69 14.41 -2.52
C ARG A 56 9.61 14.34 -1.30
N SER A 57 9.10 14.71 -0.11
CA SER A 57 9.85 14.70 1.14
C SER A 57 8.99 14.25 2.34
N PRO A 58 9.62 13.79 3.43
CA PRO A 58 8.92 13.49 4.69
C PRO A 58 8.18 14.69 5.26
N GLU A 59 8.80 15.87 5.24
CA GLU A 59 8.22 17.09 5.78
C GLU A 59 6.91 17.47 5.10
N ALA A 60 6.81 17.23 3.76
CA ALA A 60 5.58 17.47 3.04
C ALA A 60 4.48 16.46 3.44
N ALA A 61 4.84 15.23 3.75
CA ALA A 61 3.89 14.23 4.24
C ALA A 61 3.42 14.52 5.68
N ASP A 62 4.31 15.01 6.54
CA ASP A 62 4.01 15.33 7.94
C ASP A 62 3.04 16.51 8.10
N LEU A 63 2.94 17.39 7.10
CA LEU A 63 2.02 18.52 7.09
C LEU A 63 0.56 18.14 6.78
N VAL A 64 0.33 16.89 6.41
CA VAL A 64 -1.00 16.44 5.95
C VAL A 64 -1.92 16.17 7.13
N SER A 65 -3.05 16.87 7.16
CA SER A 65 -4.15 16.55 8.07
C SER A 65 -5.01 15.44 7.47
N LEU A 66 -4.82 14.21 7.95
CA LEU A 66 -5.63 13.06 7.51
C LEU A 66 -7.13 13.27 7.78
N ALA A 67 -7.50 14.00 8.86
CA ALA A 67 -8.89 14.30 9.18
C ALA A 67 -9.53 15.26 8.17
N GLU A 68 -8.77 16.26 7.71
CA GLU A 68 -9.25 17.17 6.65
C GLU A 68 -9.40 16.42 5.33
N LEU A 69 -8.44 15.58 4.97
CA LEU A 69 -8.53 14.74 3.78
C LEU A 69 -9.71 13.77 3.85
N ALA A 70 -9.95 13.13 4.99
CA ALA A 70 -11.10 12.26 5.15
C ALA A 70 -12.42 12.98 4.87
N THR A 71 -12.57 14.20 5.40
CA THR A 71 -13.78 15.01 5.21
C THR A 71 -14.03 15.34 3.73
N LEU A 72 -12.97 15.48 2.94
CA LEU A 72 -13.04 15.90 1.55
C LEU A 72 -13.11 14.73 0.56
N LEU A 73 -12.43 13.65 0.86
CA LEU A 73 -12.25 12.54 -0.07
C LEU A 73 -13.21 11.38 0.17
N LEU A 74 -13.79 11.28 1.37
CA LEU A 74 -14.66 10.17 1.75
C LEU A 74 -16.12 10.62 1.88
N GLU A 75 -17.05 9.80 1.39
CA GLU A 75 -18.49 10.11 1.45
C GLU A 75 -19.11 9.68 2.79
N SER A 76 -19.15 8.38 3.05
CA SER A 76 -19.76 7.80 4.27
C SER A 76 -18.81 6.81 4.96
N ALA A 77 -17.55 6.88 4.63
CA ALA A 77 -16.48 6.02 5.11
C ALA A 77 -15.59 6.78 6.10
N LYS A 78 -14.74 6.04 6.81
CA LYS A 78 -13.75 6.60 7.75
C LYS A 78 -12.36 6.02 7.49
N ILE A 79 -11.32 6.75 7.88
CA ILE A 79 -9.98 6.21 7.94
C ILE A 79 -9.90 5.25 9.13
N ALA A 80 -9.61 3.99 8.85
CA ALA A 80 -9.41 2.95 9.85
C ALA A 80 -7.96 2.88 10.34
N ALA A 81 -7.01 3.12 9.44
CA ALA A 81 -5.58 3.11 9.72
C ALA A 81 -4.82 3.96 8.70
N SER A 82 -3.59 4.35 9.03
CA SER A 82 -2.71 5.06 8.12
C SER A 82 -1.24 4.66 8.28
N VAL A 83 -0.50 4.72 7.19
CA VAL A 83 0.95 4.45 7.18
C VAL A 83 1.64 5.41 6.23
N SER A 84 2.61 6.15 6.74
CA SER A 84 3.52 6.96 5.92
C SER A 84 4.91 6.36 5.94
N GLY A 85 5.52 6.23 4.77
CA GLY A 85 6.84 5.62 4.69
C GLY A 85 7.54 5.82 3.35
N MET A 86 8.76 5.34 3.28
CA MET A 86 9.55 5.34 2.06
C MET A 86 8.99 4.31 1.06
N HIS A 87 8.50 4.79 -0.06
CA HIS A 87 8.08 3.93 -1.17
C HIS A 87 9.29 3.40 -1.93
N ARG A 88 9.39 2.08 -2.05
CA ARG A 88 10.48 1.35 -2.70
C ARG A 88 9.94 0.45 -3.80
N ILE A 89 10.58 0.48 -4.95
CA ILE A 89 10.29 -0.40 -6.08
C ILE A 89 11.25 -1.58 -6.00
N VAL A 90 10.73 -2.76 -5.71
CA VAL A 90 11.52 -4.01 -5.69
C VAL A 90 11.65 -4.55 -7.11
N MET A 91 10.52 -4.66 -7.82
CA MET A 91 10.50 -5.01 -9.24
C MET A 91 9.33 -4.30 -9.95
N ARG A 92 9.49 -4.08 -11.25
CA ARG A 92 8.43 -3.57 -12.13
C ARG A 92 8.78 -3.90 -13.58
N VAL A 93 7.83 -4.53 -14.29
CA VAL A 93 8.02 -4.83 -15.72
C VAL A 93 7.87 -3.57 -16.58
N PRO A 94 8.50 -3.50 -17.77
CA PRO A 94 8.40 -2.34 -18.65
C PRO A 94 6.96 -1.99 -19.08
N THR A 95 6.10 -3.00 -19.20
CA THR A 95 4.70 -2.85 -19.65
C THR A 95 3.74 -2.42 -18.53
N PHE A 96 4.22 -2.26 -17.30
CA PHE A 96 3.39 -1.97 -16.12
C PHE A 96 2.38 -0.82 -16.33
N PHE A 97 2.82 0.28 -16.94
CA PHE A 97 1.97 1.46 -17.11
C PHE A 97 0.92 1.33 -18.24
N SER A 98 1.11 0.41 -19.18
CA SER A 98 0.21 0.18 -20.30
C SER A 98 -0.70 -1.03 -20.11
N SER A 99 -0.55 -1.78 -19.03
CA SER A 99 -1.35 -2.96 -18.72
C SER A 99 -2.54 -2.61 -17.85
N GLU A 100 -3.69 -3.20 -18.13
CA GLU A 100 -4.74 -3.36 -17.13
C GLU A 100 -4.19 -4.23 -16.01
N LYS A 101 -4.62 -3.98 -14.78
CA LYS A 101 -4.07 -4.68 -13.62
C LYS A 101 -4.97 -4.60 -12.42
N ILE A 102 -4.86 -5.60 -11.59
CA ILE A 102 -5.36 -5.59 -10.22
C ILE A 102 -4.20 -5.44 -9.25
N LYS A 103 -4.51 -4.98 -8.06
CA LYS A 103 -3.56 -4.74 -7.00
C LYS A 103 -3.91 -5.54 -5.76
N GLY A 104 -2.98 -6.32 -5.24
CA GLY A 104 -3.02 -6.84 -3.88
C GLY A 104 -2.33 -5.86 -2.94
N VAL A 105 -2.98 -5.50 -1.84
CA VAL A 105 -2.45 -4.62 -0.81
C VAL A 105 -2.37 -5.38 0.50
N TYR A 106 -1.17 -5.44 1.09
CA TYR A 106 -0.85 -6.24 2.26
C TYR A 106 -0.24 -5.35 3.35
N PRO A 107 -1.08 -4.69 4.20
CA PRO A 107 -0.60 -4.05 5.41
C PRO A 107 -0.31 -5.11 6.48
N PHE A 108 0.84 -5.00 7.15
CA PHE A 108 1.26 -6.00 8.11
C PHE A 108 2.16 -5.45 9.23
N PHE A 109 2.35 -6.27 10.26
CA PHE A 109 3.20 -5.99 11.40
C PHE A 109 4.45 -6.87 11.36
N ARG A 110 5.55 -6.34 11.87
CA ARG A 110 6.74 -7.15 12.13
C ARG A 110 6.49 -8.15 13.25
N LYS A 111 7.24 -9.23 13.25
CA LYS A 111 7.20 -10.25 14.28
C LYS A 111 7.43 -9.64 15.68
N PRO A 112 6.63 -10.01 16.70
CA PRO A 112 6.80 -9.52 18.05
C PRO A 112 8.23 -9.66 18.56
N GLY A 113 8.79 -8.60 19.12
CA GLY A 113 10.15 -8.55 19.63
C GLY A 113 11.25 -8.26 18.60
N MET A 114 10.94 -8.25 17.32
CA MET A 114 11.90 -7.86 16.27
C MET A 114 12.14 -6.36 16.28
N LEU A 115 13.40 -5.93 16.17
CA LEU A 115 13.73 -4.51 16.05
C LEU A 115 13.29 -3.97 14.68
N VAL A 116 12.86 -2.71 14.63
CA VAL A 116 12.40 -2.07 13.38
C VAL A 116 13.47 -2.11 12.29
N GLY A 117 14.73 -1.81 12.66
CA GLY A 117 15.84 -1.83 11.72
C GLY A 117 16.08 -3.22 11.12
N ASP A 118 16.12 -4.26 11.97
CA ASP A 118 16.34 -5.65 11.55
C ASP A 118 15.19 -6.13 10.65
N PHE A 119 13.95 -5.75 11.00
CA PHE A 119 12.76 -6.05 10.21
C PHE A 119 12.84 -5.42 8.80
N GLN A 120 13.12 -4.11 8.72
CA GLN A 120 13.19 -3.41 7.44
C GLN A 120 14.35 -3.87 6.58
N ASP A 121 15.50 -4.19 7.19
CA ASP A 121 16.67 -4.72 6.49
C ASP A 121 16.37 -6.11 5.91
N HIS A 122 15.80 -7.02 6.70
CA HIS A 122 15.40 -8.36 6.25
C HIS A 122 14.36 -8.25 5.12
N TRP A 123 13.32 -7.44 5.32
CA TRP A 123 12.24 -7.27 4.34
C TRP A 123 12.75 -6.74 3.00
N TRP A 124 13.70 -5.79 3.03
CA TRP A 124 14.28 -5.23 1.81
C TRP A 124 15.30 -6.14 1.14
N HIS A 125 16.26 -6.64 1.89
CA HIS A 125 17.44 -7.33 1.35
C HIS A 125 17.27 -8.84 1.20
N THR A 126 16.38 -9.47 1.96
CA THR A 126 16.14 -10.92 1.94
C THR A 126 14.80 -11.23 1.29
N HIS A 127 13.70 -10.76 1.85
CA HIS A 127 12.35 -11.06 1.35
C HIS A 127 12.07 -10.41 -0.02
N GLY A 128 12.51 -9.18 -0.23
CA GLY A 128 12.28 -8.45 -1.49
C GLY A 128 12.73 -9.23 -2.72
N PRO A 129 13.98 -9.74 -2.79
CA PRO A 129 14.44 -10.59 -3.88
C PRO A 129 13.64 -11.89 -4.07
N ILE A 130 13.16 -12.51 -2.98
CA ILE A 130 12.29 -13.69 -3.05
C ILE A 130 10.94 -13.31 -3.67
N ALA A 131 10.33 -12.25 -3.17
CA ALA A 131 9.03 -11.78 -3.63
C ALA A 131 9.06 -11.19 -5.06
N ALA A 132 10.21 -10.71 -5.53
CA ALA A 132 10.39 -10.31 -6.92
C ALA A 132 10.20 -11.44 -7.94
N LEU A 133 10.19 -12.69 -7.47
CA LEU A 133 9.96 -13.89 -8.28
C LEU A 133 8.48 -14.32 -8.30
N THR A 134 7.57 -13.53 -7.75
CA THR A 134 6.12 -13.80 -7.78
C THR A 134 5.66 -14.00 -9.22
N GLU A 135 4.99 -15.12 -9.46
CA GLU A 135 4.53 -15.51 -10.80
C GLU A 135 3.55 -14.45 -11.36
N ASP A 136 3.74 -14.13 -12.65
CA ASP A 136 2.94 -13.14 -13.41
C ASP A 136 2.82 -11.74 -12.78
N ALA A 137 3.60 -11.44 -11.73
CA ALA A 137 3.57 -10.12 -11.13
C ALA A 137 4.12 -9.06 -12.10
N LEU A 138 3.36 -7.99 -12.28
CA LEU A 138 3.74 -6.82 -13.07
C LEU A 138 4.61 -5.84 -12.27
N ALA A 139 4.38 -5.77 -10.96
CA ALA A 139 5.21 -4.99 -10.04
C ALA A 139 5.08 -5.53 -8.60
N TYR A 140 6.13 -5.30 -7.83
CA TYR A 140 6.18 -5.50 -6.40
C TYR A 140 6.79 -4.26 -5.74
N TYR A 141 6.03 -3.63 -4.84
CA TYR A 141 6.44 -2.44 -4.12
C TYR A 141 6.40 -2.68 -2.61
N GLN A 142 7.24 -1.95 -1.90
CA GLN A 142 7.28 -1.92 -0.45
C GLN A 142 7.18 -0.48 0.05
N THR A 143 6.35 -0.23 1.06
CA THR A 143 6.33 1.05 1.78
C THR A 143 6.80 0.82 3.20
N HIS A 144 7.99 1.37 3.51
CA HIS A 144 8.68 1.24 4.79
C HIS A 144 8.43 2.48 5.64
N PRO A 145 7.70 2.40 6.78
CA PRO A 145 7.58 3.51 7.71
C PRO A 145 8.94 4.06 8.13
N MET A 146 9.03 5.37 8.29
CA MET A 146 10.27 6.00 8.74
C MET A 146 10.61 5.54 10.15
N VAL A 147 11.86 5.14 10.40
CA VAL A 147 12.29 4.67 11.72
C VAL A 147 12.07 5.75 12.80
N SER A 148 12.19 7.01 12.43
CA SER A 148 11.95 8.16 13.32
C SER A 148 10.51 8.23 13.86
N THR A 149 9.52 7.75 13.12
CA THR A 149 8.11 7.77 13.55
C THR A 149 7.85 6.90 14.78
N TYR A 150 8.60 5.82 14.95
CA TYR A 150 8.47 4.92 16.10
C TYR A 150 8.86 5.53 17.44
N GLY A 151 9.57 6.65 17.42
CA GLY A 151 9.95 7.40 18.63
C GLY A 151 8.83 8.24 19.21
N SER A 152 7.86 8.64 18.42
CA SER A 152 6.73 9.50 18.83
C SER A 152 5.40 8.75 18.90
N SER A 153 5.10 7.96 17.89
CA SER A 153 3.91 7.11 17.81
C SER A 153 4.19 6.00 16.82
N ALA A 154 4.02 4.75 17.21
CA ALA A 154 4.15 3.64 16.27
C ALA A 154 3.14 3.82 15.12
N PRO A 155 3.51 3.53 13.87
CA PRO A 155 2.58 3.52 12.76
C PRO A 155 1.53 2.42 12.95
N ASP A 156 0.37 2.57 12.30
CA ASP A 156 -0.71 1.57 12.40
C ASP A 156 -0.32 0.21 11.80
N PHE A 157 0.66 0.19 10.89
CA PHE A 157 1.30 -1.02 10.38
C PHE A 157 2.82 -0.80 10.25
N ASP A 158 3.61 -1.87 10.36
CA ASP A 158 5.07 -1.82 10.22
C ASP A 158 5.52 -1.81 8.74
N GLY A 159 4.62 -2.18 7.83
CA GLY A 159 4.88 -2.18 6.39
C GLY A 159 3.63 -2.36 5.56
N VAL A 160 3.71 -1.94 4.30
CA VAL A 160 2.68 -2.20 3.29
C VAL A 160 3.35 -2.72 2.03
N THR A 161 2.98 -3.94 1.64
CA THR A 161 3.34 -4.52 0.34
C THR A 161 2.24 -4.25 -0.68
N GLU A 162 2.63 -3.99 -1.91
CA GLU A 162 1.75 -3.94 -3.07
C GLU A 162 2.28 -4.88 -4.14
N ILE A 163 1.42 -5.75 -4.63
CA ILE A 163 1.73 -6.63 -5.77
C ILE A 163 0.67 -6.39 -6.84
N TYR A 164 1.08 -6.34 -8.09
CA TYR A 164 0.21 -6.09 -9.22
C TYR A 164 0.24 -7.27 -10.18
N TRP A 165 -0.95 -7.69 -10.65
CA TRP A 165 -1.14 -8.73 -11.65
C TRP A 165 -2.01 -8.24 -12.80
N PRO A 166 -1.95 -8.90 -13.99
CA PRO A 166 -2.81 -8.55 -15.12
C PRO A 166 -4.30 -8.63 -14.79
N ASP A 167 -4.70 -9.65 -14.00
CA ASP A 167 -6.08 -9.98 -13.67
C ASP A 167 -6.17 -10.83 -12.38
N MET A 168 -7.40 -11.13 -11.96
CA MET A 168 -7.67 -11.97 -10.78
C MET A 168 -7.18 -13.41 -10.97
N GLU A 169 -7.34 -13.99 -12.15
CA GLU A 169 -6.93 -15.36 -12.43
C GLU A 169 -5.41 -15.52 -12.23
N SER A 170 -4.62 -14.59 -12.77
CA SER A 170 -3.16 -14.56 -12.57
C SER A 170 -2.80 -14.41 -11.09
N SER A 171 -3.52 -13.56 -10.34
CA SER A 171 -3.26 -13.38 -8.92
C SER A 171 -3.60 -14.60 -8.09
N GLU A 172 -4.73 -15.27 -8.38
CA GLU A 172 -5.15 -16.51 -7.71
C GLU A 172 -4.15 -17.64 -7.99
N ALA A 173 -3.72 -17.78 -9.24
CA ALA A 173 -2.69 -18.74 -9.63
C ALA A 173 -1.36 -18.47 -8.90
N ALA A 174 -0.92 -17.21 -8.86
CA ALA A 174 0.30 -16.81 -8.17
C ALA A 174 0.22 -17.09 -6.66
N VAL A 175 -0.89 -16.74 -6.00
CA VAL A 175 -1.10 -17.01 -4.56
C VAL A 175 -1.09 -18.51 -4.25
N ALA A 176 -1.58 -19.36 -5.16
CA ALA A 176 -1.56 -20.82 -5.03
C ALA A 176 -0.22 -21.45 -5.44
N SER A 177 0.70 -20.69 -6.02
CA SER A 177 1.98 -21.22 -6.51
C SER A 177 2.91 -21.66 -5.37
N ARG A 178 3.86 -22.54 -5.71
CA ARG A 178 4.91 -22.95 -4.77
C ARG A 178 5.72 -21.75 -4.28
N GLN A 179 5.98 -20.79 -5.16
CA GLN A 179 6.77 -19.61 -4.83
C GLN A 179 6.12 -18.78 -3.71
N MET A 180 4.79 -18.61 -3.72
CA MET A 180 4.06 -17.91 -2.66
C MET A 180 3.85 -18.78 -1.41
N THR A 181 3.44 -20.04 -1.58
CA THR A 181 3.04 -20.92 -0.47
C THR A 181 4.22 -21.54 0.29
N GLU A 182 5.38 -21.68 -0.36
CA GLU A 182 6.57 -22.24 0.27
C GLU A 182 7.68 -21.18 0.42
N ASP A 183 8.17 -20.61 -0.67
CA ASP A 183 9.37 -19.77 -0.66
C ASP A 183 9.12 -18.44 0.09
N GLN A 184 8.08 -17.68 -0.28
CA GLN A 184 7.72 -16.45 0.41
C GLN A 184 7.15 -16.71 1.81
N ALA A 185 6.25 -17.69 1.95
CA ALA A 185 5.62 -17.99 3.24
C ALA A 185 6.63 -18.45 4.29
N SER A 186 7.62 -19.28 3.92
CA SER A 186 8.67 -19.71 4.83
C SER A 186 9.54 -18.55 5.32
N ASP A 187 9.89 -17.63 4.41
CA ASP A 187 10.65 -16.44 4.79
C ASP A 187 9.80 -15.48 5.62
N ALA A 188 8.54 -15.22 5.23
CA ALA A 188 7.62 -14.34 5.95
C ALA A 188 7.44 -14.74 7.43
N GLN A 189 7.40 -16.05 7.73
CA GLN A 189 7.33 -16.56 9.10
C GLN A 189 8.49 -16.08 9.99
N THR A 190 9.60 -15.68 9.42
CA THR A 190 10.78 -15.23 10.17
C THR A 190 10.67 -13.79 10.66
N PHE A 191 9.93 -12.91 9.95
CA PHE A 191 9.91 -11.46 10.21
C PHE A 191 8.52 -10.83 10.29
N VAL A 192 7.46 -11.51 9.83
CA VAL A 192 6.06 -11.01 9.84
C VAL A 192 5.26 -11.64 10.97
N ASP A 193 4.39 -10.86 11.60
CA ASP A 193 3.32 -11.34 12.47
C ASP A 193 2.14 -11.81 11.62
N LEU A 194 2.17 -13.09 11.24
CA LEU A 194 1.19 -13.68 10.32
C LEU A 194 -0.23 -13.75 10.90
N ASP A 195 -0.37 -13.76 12.21
CA ASP A 195 -1.70 -13.77 12.87
C ASP A 195 -2.43 -12.43 12.69
N ARG A 196 -1.69 -11.38 12.35
CA ARG A 196 -2.20 -10.01 12.11
C ARG A 196 -2.02 -9.55 10.66
N LEU A 197 -1.66 -10.45 9.76
CA LEU A 197 -1.56 -10.15 8.34
C LEU A 197 -2.95 -9.88 7.78
N THR A 198 -3.08 -8.76 7.11
CA THR A 198 -4.30 -8.34 6.44
C THR A 198 -4.03 -8.16 4.96
N LEU A 199 -4.99 -8.45 4.10
CA LEU A 199 -4.85 -8.21 2.68
C LEU A 199 -6.20 -7.90 2.03
N PHE A 200 -6.16 -7.19 0.92
CA PHE A 200 -7.27 -7.08 -0.01
C PHE A 200 -6.77 -6.90 -1.44
N PHE A 201 -7.58 -7.32 -2.39
CA PHE A 201 -7.40 -7.00 -3.80
C PHE A 201 -8.24 -5.80 -4.17
N GLY A 202 -7.76 -5.00 -5.11
CA GLY A 202 -8.47 -3.80 -5.53
C GLY A 202 -8.14 -3.34 -6.95
N LEU A 203 -9.01 -2.48 -7.45
CA LEU A 203 -8.81 -1.73 -8.68
C LEU A 203 -8.38 -0.31 -8.32
N GLU A 204 -7.31 0.15 -8.96
CA GLU A 204 -6.83 1.51 -8.75
C GLU A 204 -7.34 2.48 -9.81
N GLU A 205 -7.69 3.69 -9.37
CA GLU A 205 -7.87 4.87 -10.22
C GLU A 205 -6.72 5.84 -9.95
N ILE A 206 -5.91 6.10 -10.96
CA ILE A 206 -4.81 7.07 -10.88
C ILE A 206 -5.38 8.46 -11.11
N ILE A 207 -5.57 9.21 -10.02
CA ILE A 207 -6.08 10.59 -10.06
C ILE A 207 -4.98 11.57 -10.44
N ILE A 208 -3.80 11.39 -9.83
CA ILE A 208 -2.56 12.14 -10.15
C ILE A 208 -1.44 11.11 -10.23
N ALA A 209 -0.83 10.97 -11.40
CA ALA A 209 0.29 10.06 -11.58
C ALA A 209 1.51 10.50 -10.75
N PRO A 210 2.12 9.60 -9.94
CA PRO A 210 3.29 9.89 -9.11
C PRO A 210 4.61 9.89 -9.90
#